data_14c28492ccbc8757b264f27441aa2e5d
#
_entry.id   14c28492ccbc8757b264f27441aa2e5d
#
_cell.length_a   1.000
_cell.length_b   1.000
_cell.length_c   1.000
_cell.angle_alpha   90.00
_cell.angle_beta   90.00
_cell.angle_gamma   90.00
#
_symmetry.space_group_name_H-M   'P 1'
#
loop_
_entity.id
_entity.type
_entity.pdbx_description
1 polymer ?
#
loop_
_entity_poly.entity_id
_entity_poly.type
_entity_poly.pdbx_seq_one_letter_code
_entity_poly.pdbx_strand_id
1 'polypeptide(L)' 'MNKIRESMNNFVTCTAYRGDKPVCTWAKCVRMDGTHYWQTVEHDELTGPEMEPADLAESLAIIEGTGVRLDFNNHSAA' A
#
# COMPACT_ATOMS: atom_id res chain seq x y z
N MET A 1 -19.14 7.97 -3.42
CA MET A 1 -17.82 8.41 -3.85
C MET A 1 -16.74 7.54 -3.20
N ASN A 2 -15.75 7.16 -3.95
CA ASN A 2 -14.69 6.30 -3.46
C ASN A 2 -13.58 7.13 -2.83
N LYS A 3 -13.46 7.10 -1.52
CA LYS A 3 -12.47 7.90 -0.80
C LYS A 3 -11.04 7.51 -1.14
N ILE A 4 -10.81 6.22 -1.41
CA ILE A 4 -9.47 5.77 -1.70
C ILE A 4 -8.96 6.31 -3.02
N ARG A 5 -9.84 6.50 -3.99
CA ARG A 5 -9.44 7.05 -5.28
C ARG A 5 -8.95 8.49 -5.14
N GLU A 6 -9.60 9.29 -4.32
CA GLU A 6 -9.15 10.64 -4.02
C GLU A 6 -7.81 10.61 -3.30
N SER A 7 -7.69 9.71 -2.34
CA SER A 7 -6.47 9.57 -1.55
C SER A 7 -5.30 9.12 -2.41
N MET A 8 -5.53 8.20 -3.32
CA MET A 8 -4.47 7.63 -4.16
C MET A 8 -3.84 8.64 -5.09
N ASN A 9 -4.49 9.78 -5.34
CA ASN A 9 -3.91 10.84 -6.14
C ASN A 9 -2.67 11.45 -5.48
N ASN A 10 -2.52 11.27 -4.17
CA ASN A 10 -1.43 11.85 -3.41
C ASN A 10 -0.72 10.82 -2.53
N PHE A 11 -0.97 9.53 -2.76
CA PHE A 11 -0.43 8.47 -1.91
C PHE A 11 0.59 7.63 -2.65
N VAL A 12 1.45 7.01 -1.87
CA VAL A 12 2.34 5.97 -2.37
C VAL A 12 1.61 4.65 -2.20
N THR A 13 1.71 3.80 -3.21
CA THR A 13 1.20 2.44 -3.11
C THR A 13 2.35 1.46 -3.30
N CYS A 14 2.21 0.28 -2.73
CA CYS A 14 3.16 -0.81 -2.90
C CYS A 14 2.37 -2.02 -3.37
N THR A 15 2.74 -2.59 -4.52
CA THR A 15 2.11 -3.79 -5.02
C THR A 15 3.13 -4.92 -5.08
N ALA A 16 2.74 -6.07 -4.56
CA ALA A 16 3.55 -7.28 -4.62
C ALA A 16 3.14 -8.09 -5.84
N TYR A 17 4.12 -8.52 -6.62
CA TYR A 17 3.89 -9.32 -7.83
C TYR A 17 4.57 -10.68 -7.70
N ARG A 18 3.85 -11.71 -8.11
CA ARG A 18 4.44 -13.03 -8.31
C ARG A 18 4.47 -13.28 -9.81
N GLY A 19 5.65 -13.14 -10.41
CA GLY A 19 5.75 -13.07 -11.85
C GLY A 19 5.08 -11.78 -12.33
N ASP A 20 4.12 -11.91 -13.23
CA ASP A 20 3.38 -10.76 -13.76
C ASP A 20 2.05 -10.54 -13.08
N LYS A 21 1.73 -11.32 -12.04
CA LYS A 21 0.43 -11.24 -11.39
C LYS A 21 0.51 -10.46 -10.09
N PRO A 22 -0.31 -9.43 -9.91
CA PRO A 22 -0.39 -8.74 -8.64
C PRO A 22 -1.02 -9.66 -7.59
N VAL A 23 -0.38 -9.73 -6.42
CA VAL A 23 -0.84 -10.56 -5.31
C VAL A 23 -1.56 -9.72 -4.28
N CYS A 24 -0.99 -8.57 -3.98
CA CYS A 24 -1.53 -7.70 -2.94
C CYS A 24 -1.04 -6.28 -3.15
N THR A 25 -1.87 -5.31 -2.78
CA THR A 25 -1.52 -3.89 -2.85
C THR A 25 -1.79 -3.25 -1.50
N TRP A 26 -0.88 -2.36 -1.09
CA TRP A 26 -1.03 -1.56 0.11
C TRP A 26 -0.92 -0.08 -0.26
N ALA A 27 -1.66 0.76 0.44
CA ALA A 27 -1.60 2.20 0.24
C ALA A 27 -1.11 2.87 1.51
N LYS A 28 -0.22 3.85 1.34
CA LYS A 28 0.25 4.67 2.44
C LYS A 28 -0.74 5.80 2.66
N CYS A 29 -1.25 5.90 3.86
CA CYS A 29 -2.26 6.87 4.23
C CYS A 29 -1.72 7.82 5.29
N VAL A 30 -2.38 8.95 5.46
CA VAL A 30 -2.00 9.93 6.49
C VAL A 30 -3.17 10.14 7.44
N ARG A 31 -2.84 10.15 8.74
CA ARG A 31 -3.83 10.47 9.77
C ARG A 31 -3.95 11.97 9.94
N MET A 32 -4.98 12.39 10.65
CA MET A 32 -5.22 13.81 10.89
C MET A 32 -4.08 14.49 11.66
N ASP A 33 -3.35 13.72 12.45
CA ASP A 33 -2.20 14.24 13.21
C ASP A 33 -0.90 14.27 12.40
N GLY A 34 -0.96 13.89 11.14
CA GLY A 34 0.20 13.91 10.25
C GLY A 34 1.01 12.63 10.23
N THR A 35 0.70 11.66 11.08
CA THR A 35 1.40 10.38 11.05
C THR A 35 0.91 9.52 9.91
N HIS A 36 1.75 8.60 9.47
CA HIS A 36 1.44 7.73 8.35
C HIS A 36 1.14 6.31 8.81
N TYR A 37 0.31 5.63 8.03
CA TYR A 37 0.04 4.22 8.22
C TYR A 37 -0.19 3.59 6.85
N TRP A 38 -0.17 2.27 6.79
CA TRP A 38 -0.43 1.54 5.56
C TRP A 38 -1.64 0.65 5.76
N GLN A 39 -2.40 0.47 4.69
CA GLN A 39 -3.56 -0.40 4.75
C GLN A 39 -3.69 -1.13 3.43
N THR A 40 -4.19 -2.35 3.48
CA THR A 40 -4.40 -3.17 2.29
C THR A 40 -5.46 -2.53 1.39
N VAL A 41 -5.23 -2.61 0.08
CA VAL A 41 -6.20 -2.14 -0.92
C VAL A 41 -6.82 -3.35 -1.57
N GLU A 42 -8.15 -3.40 -1.59
CA GLU A 42 -8.90 -4.49 -2.19
C GLU A 42 -10.15 -3.92 -2.84
N HIS A 43 -10.30 -4.15 -4.15
CA HIS A 43 -11.41 -3.59 -4.93
C HIS A 43 -11.53 -2.07 -4.80
N ASP A 44 -10.40 -1.38 -4.89
CA ASP A 44 -10.32 0.08 -4.76
C ASP A 44 -10.76 0.59 -3.38
N GLU A 45 -10.71 -0.25 -2.37
CA GLU A 45 -11.06 0.14 -1.01
C GLU A 45 -9.98 -0.26 -0.03
N LEU A 46 -9.81 0.55 1.00
CA LEU A 46 -8.91 0.22 2.09
C LEU A 46 -9.59 -0.81 2.99
N THR A 47 -8.85 -1.88 3.29
CA THR A 47 -9.39 -2.96 4.11
C THR A 47 -8.33 -3.48 5.06
N GLY A 48 -8.76 -4.17 6.11
CA GLY A 48 -7.87 -4.75 7.08
C GLY A 48 -7.34 -3.73 8.08
N PRO A 49 -6.42 -4.16 8.95
CA PRO A 49 -5.90 -3.29 10.00
C PRO A 49 -4.95 -2.23 9.44
N GLU A 50 -4.87 -1.10 10.15
CA GLU A 50 -3.87 -0.08 9.88
C GLU A 50 -2.52 -0.61 10.37
N MET A 51 -1.50 -0.49 9.53
CA MET A 51 -0.15 -0.95 9.85
C MET A 51 0.81 0.23 9.92
N GLU A 52 1.62 0.25 10.95
CA GLU A 52 2.68 1.25 11.03
C GLU A 52 3.73 0.99 9.96
N PRO A 53 4.42 2.03 9.45
CA PRO A 53 5.42 1.84 8.39
C PRO A 53 6.48 0.79 8.72
N ALA A 54 6.93 0.75 9.98
CA ALA A 54 7.94 -0.23 10.39
C ALA A 54 7.41 -1.66 10.30
N ASP A 55 6.15 -1.86 10.69
CA ASP A 55 5.52 -3.17 10.65
C ASP A 55 5.31 -3.63 9.21
N LEU A 56 4.92 -2.72 8.35
CA LEU A 56 4.78 -3.06 6.93
C LEU A 56 6.13 -3.42 6.33
N ALA A 57 7.18 -2.64 6.63
CA ALA A 57 8.52 -2.89 6.09
C ALA A 57 9.01 -4.28 6.49
N GLU A 58 8.75 -4.69 7.73
CA GLU A 58 9.11 -6.02 8.22
C GLU A 58 8.35 -7.10 7.46
N SER A 59 7.04 -6.89 7.27
CA SER A 59 6.21 -7.84 6.52
C SER A 59 6.65 -7.94 5.06
N LEU A 60 6.99 -6.82 4.43
CA LEU A 60 7.45 -6.82 3.05
C LEU A 60 8.78 -7.55 2.89
N ALA A 61 9.68 -7.42 3.87
CA ALA A 61 10.95 -8.14 3.82
C ALA A 61 10.72 -9.65 3.84
N ILE A 62 9.78 -10.11 4.66
CA ILE A 62 9.43 -11.53 4.71
C ILE A 62 8.83 -11.97 3.38
N ILE A 63 7.93 -11.18 2.82
CA ILE A 63 7.27 -11.49 1.56
C ILE A 63 8.28 -11.55 0.41
N GLU A 64 9.21 -10.60 0.35
CA GLU A 64 10.27 -10.60 -0.67
C GLU A 64 11.10 -11.88 -0.61
N GLY A 65 11.32 -12.39 0.58
CA GLY A 65 12.07 -13.63 0.76
C GLY A 65 11.39 -14.84 0.13
N THR A 66 10.11 -14.72 -0.22
CA THR A 66 9.38 -15.80 -0.89
C THR A 66 9.43 -15.72 -2.42
N GLY A 67 10.14 -14.73 -2.97
CA GLY A 67 10.28 -14.57 -4.41
C GLY A 67 9.29 -13.61 -5.04
N VAL A 68 8.64 -12.79 -4.22
CA VAL A 68 7.70 -11.77 -4.71
C VAL A 68 8.46 -10.47 -5.00
N ARG A 69 8.11 -9.82 -6.10
CA ARG A 69 8.68 -8.51 -6.46
C ARG A 69 7.78 -7.41 -5.91
N LEU A 70 8.40 -6.39 -5.32
CA LEU A 70 7.67 -5.24 -4.80
C LEU A 70 7.82 -4.06 -5.75
N ASP A 71 6.70 -3.38 -6.02
CA ASP A 71 6.67 -2.23 -6.90
C ASP A 71 6.01 -1.06 -6.17
N PHE A 72 6.79 0.00 -5.95
CA PHE A 72 6.30 1.19 -5.27
C PHE A 72 5.92 2.24 -6.30
N ASN A 73 4.70 2.75 -6.23
CA ASN A 73 4.20 3.78 -7.13
C ASN A 73 3.80 5.01 -6.35
N ASN A 74 4.23 6.16 -6.84
CA ASN A 74 3.88 7.43 -6.25
C ASN A 74 2.76 8.06 -7.08
N HIS A 75 1.57 8.12 -6.51
CA HIS A 75 0.41 8.72 -7.15
C HIS A 75 0.35 10.18 -6.76
N SER A 76 0.80 11.06 -7.64
CA SER A 76 0.69 12.48 -7.37
C SER A 76 -0.36 13.09 -8.29
N ALA A 77 -1.13 14.02 -7.72
CA ALA A 77 -2.09 14.79 -8.51
C ALA A 77 -1.31 15.79 -9.36
N ALA A 78 -1.18 15.47 -10.60
CA ALA A 78 -0.45 16.35 -11.50
C ALA A 78 -1.35 17.42 -12.04
#